data_d457fbe5490bbf9d15cd8a6e599c91e1
#
_entry.id   d457fbe5490bbf9d15cd8a6e599c91e1
#
_cell.length_a   1.000
_cell.length_b   1.000
_cell.length_c   1.000
_cell.angle_alpha   90.00
_cell.angle_beta   90.00
_cell.angle_gamma   90.00
#
_symmetry.space_group_name_H-M   'P 1'
#
loop_
_entity.id
_entity.type
_entity.pdbx_description
1 polymer ?
#
loop_
_entity_poly.entity_id
_entity_poly.type
_entity_poly.pdbx_seq_one_letter_code
_entity_poly.pdbx_strand_id
1 'polypeptide(L)'
;MEMHPIPKGKNLMKAGFRQAVTCILAGILAFTVTAAAQTAYQPRFPGDPARSDSEAAALGYMRTVLRAQRQYNKKNGHYAKSLADLVHTGSFTRRMTNPDRGDYSVSFRSKKDAFQLTLTPKQMDAQHRSFYADEDGMIHADEEKPADEKSPVVK
;
A
#
# COMPACT_ATOMS: atom_id res chain seq x y z
N MET A 1 86.23 36.13 -14.86
CA MET A 1 85.10 36.57 -15.64
C MET A 1 84.64 35.36 -16.41
N GLU A 2 83.82 34.47 -15.73
CA GLU A 2 83.32 33.24 -16.34
C GLU A 2 81.82 33.18 -16.15
N MET A 3 81.13 33.10 -17.24
CA MET A 3 79.67 32.98 -17.31
C MET A 3 79.30 31.51 -17.15
N HIS A 4 78.50 31.18 -16.12
CA HIS A 4 77.87 29.87 -15.98
C HIS A 4 76.53 29.85 -16.69
N PRO A 5 76.21 28.80 -17.43
CA PRO A 5 74.95 28.65 -18.13
C PRO A 5 73.85 28.10 -17.21
N ILE A 6 72.65 28.64 -17.41
CA ILE A 6 71.41 28.26 -16.72
C ILE A 6 70.92 26.88 -17.23
N PRO A 7 70.58 25.91 -16.41
CA PRO A 7 69.97 24.67 -16.86
C PRO A 7 68.50 24.88 -17.21
N LYS A 8 68.10 24.48 -18.38
CA LYS A 8 66.72 24.43 -18.90
C LYS A 8 65.91 23.43 -18.05
N GLY A 9 64.89 23.91 -17.41
CA GLY A 9 63.88 23.08 -16.74
C GLY A 9 63.12 22.19 -17.75
N LYS A 10 63.22 20.87 -17.54
CA LYS A 10 62.49 19.88 -18.33
C LYS A 10 61.21 19.49 -17.60
N ASN A 11 60.10 19.76 -18.26
CA ASN A 11 58.85 18.98 -18.33
C ASN A 11 58.59 17.96 -17.18
N LEU A 12 57.98 18.41 -16.09
CA LEU A 12 57.46 17.52 -15.04
C LEU A 12 55.93 17.69 -14.80
N MET A 13 55.21 18.07 -15.86
CA MET A 13 53.76 18.34 -15.71
C MET A 13 52.86 17.57 -16.69
N LYS A 14 53.25 16.37 -17.10
CA LYS A 14 52.40 15.53 -18.01
C LYS A 14 52.08 14.13 -17.46
N ALA A 15 52.57 13.72 -16.32
CA ALA A 15 52.30 12.37 -15.77
C ALA A 15 51.11 12.32 -14.80
N GLY A 16 50.73 13.43 -14.14
CA GLY A 16 49.68 13.45 -13.11
C GLY A 16 48.26 13.50 -13.65
N PHE A 17 48.04 13.95 -14.92
CA PHE A 17 46.69 14.16 -15.44
C PHE A 17 46.05 12.92 -16.06
N ARG A 18 46.81 11.91 -16.41
CA ARG A 18 46.28 10.67 -17.01
C ARG A 18 45.79 9.64 -15.98
N GLN A 19 46.28 9.67 -14.75
CA GLN A 19 45.84 8.74 -13.70
C GLN A 19 44.55 9.19 -12.98
N ALA A 20 44.29 10.50 -12.93
CA ALA A 20 43.07 11.02 -12.28
C ALA A 20 41.78 10.76 -13.10
N VAL A 21 41.89 10.65 -14.43
CA VAL A 21 40.73 10.41 -15.30
C VAL A 21 40.31 8.94 -15.31
N THR A 22 41.25 8.02 -15.07
CA THR A 22 40.98 6.57 -15.10
C THR A 22 40.24 6.10 -13.82
N CYS A 23 40.38 6.79 -12.69
CA CYS A 23 39.68 6.45 -11.44
C CYS A 23 38.21 6.94 -11.40
N ILE A 24 37.87 7.96 -12.18
CA ILE A 24 36.51 8.52 -12.22
C ILE A 24 35.57 7.66 -13.09
N LEU A 25 36.09 6.96 -14.09
CA LEU A 25 35.29 6.08 -14.95
C LEU A 25 35.00 4.69 -14.33
N ALA A 26 35.75 4.27 -13.32
CA ALA A 26 35.52 2.99 -12.61
C ALA A 26 34.45 3.10 -11.51
N GLY A 27 34.07 4.30 -11.09
CA GLY A 27 33.12 4.53 -9.99
C GLY A 27 31.64 4.56 -10.40
N ILE A 28 31.31 4.58 -11.69
CA ILE A 28 29.92 4.77 -12.18
C ILE A 28 29.21 3.44 -12.47
N LEU A 29 29.87 2.30 -12.35
CA LEU A 29 29.30 1.00 -12.79
C LEU A 29 28.74 0.12 -11.68
N ALA A 30 28.46 0.65 -10.50
CA ALA A 30 28.02 -0.17 -9.34
C ALA A 30 26.70 0.26 -8.70
N PHE A 31 25.83 1.00 -9.40
CA PHE A 31 24.43 1.11 -9.01
C PHE A 31 23.56 0.23 -9.91
N THR A 32 23.72 -1.07 -9.80
CA THR A 32 22.66 -1.99 -10.20
C THR A 32 21.54 -1.84 -9.16
N VAL A 33 20.55 -0.98 -9.47
CA VAL A 33 19.27 -1.00 -8.80
C VAL A 33 18.67 -2.38 -9.12
N THR A 34 18.81 -3.32 -8.21
CA THR A 34 17.99 -4.53 -8.21
C THR A 34 16.56 -4.06 -7.95
N ALA A 35 15.82 -3.76 -9.01
CA ALA A 35 14.37 -3.69 -8.95
C ALA A 35 13.94 -5.07 -8.43
N ALA A 36 13.57 -5.14 -7.15
CA ALA A 36 12.89 -6.31 -6.62
C ALA A 36 11.65 -6.48 -7.52
N ALA A 37 11.65 -7.53 -8.34
CA ALA A 37 10.50 -7.91 -9.12
C ALA A 37 9.40 -8.21 -8.08
N GLN A 38 8.49 -7.26 -7.88
CA GLN A 38 7.29 -7.50 -7.10
C GLN A 38 6.55 -8.59 -7.85
N THR A 39 6.45 -9.75 -7.24
CA THR A 39 5.66 -10.86 -7.79
C THR A 39 4.25 -10.34 -8.01
N ALA A 40 3.80 -10.33 -9.27
CA ALA A 40 2.47 -9.87 -9.62
C ALA A 40 1.44 -10.65 -8.79
N TYR A 41 0.44 -9.95 -8.25
CA TYR A 41 -0.63 -10.57 -7.49
C TYR A 41 -1.29 -11.69 -8.30
N GLN A 42 -1.45 -12.85 -7.68
CA GLN A 42 -2.14 -13.99 -8.28
C GLN A 42 -3.59 -14.01 -7.78
N PRO A 43 -4.59 -13.79 -8.66
CA PRO A 43 -6.00 -13.87 -8.28
C PRO A 43 -6.34 -15.18 -7.57
N ARG A 44 -7.03 -15.10 -6.45
CA ARG A 44 -7.39 -16.29 -5.62
C ARG A 44 -8.52 -17.11 -6.22
N PHE A 45 -9.32 -16.49 -7.07
CA PHE A 45 -10.44 -17.13 -7.79
C PHE A 45 -10.75 -16.35 -9.08
N PRO A 46 -11.44 -16.94 -10.07
CA PRO A 46 -11.86 -16.22 -11.27
C PRO A 46 -12.72 -14.99 -10.91
N GLY A 47 -12.35 -13.83 -11.44
CA GLY A 47 -13.03 -12.56 -11.13
C GLY A 47 -12.65 -11.94 -9.77
N ASP A 48 -11.54 -12.35 -9.17
CA ASP A 48 -11.01 -11.70 -7.96
C ASP A 48 -10.65 -10.23 -8.28
N PRO A 49 -11.33 -9.25 -7.65
CA PRO A 49 -11.10 -7.84 -7.93
C PRO A 49 -9.87 -7.27 -7.22
N ALA A 50 -9.21 -8.03 -6.38
CA ALA A 50 -8.03 -7.58 -5.64
C ALA A 50 -6.84 -7.35 -6.58
N ARG A 51 -6.00 -6.38 -6.24
CA ARG A 51 -4.77 -6.05 -6.99
C ARG A 51 -3.51 -6.46 -6.23
N SER A 52 -3.68 -6.79 -4.94
CA SER A 52 -2.60 -7.24 -4.05
C SER A 52 -3.15 -8.20 -2.99
N ASP A 53 -2.24 -8.90 -2.29
CA ASP A 53 -2.62 -9.72 -1.14
C ASP A 53 -3.24 -8.90 -0.01
N SER A 54 -2.76 -7.66 0.18
CA SER A 54 -3.33 -6.70 1.13
C SER A 54 -4.76 -6.32 0.77
N GLU A 55 -5.05 -6.02 -0.51
CA GLU A 55 -6.42 -5.77 -0.96
C GLU A 55 -7.32 -7.00 -0.82
N ALA A 56 -6.81 -8.19 -1.15
CA ALA A 56 -7.56 -9.42 -0.98
C ALA A 56 -7.94 -9.66 0.49
N ALA A 57 -7.02 -9.38 1.42
CA ALA A 57 -7.28 -9.46 2.85
C ALA A 57 -8.30 -8.40 3.31
N ALA A 58 -8.17 -7.15 2.82
CA ALA A 58 -9.10 -6.06 3.10
C ALA A 58 -10.52 -6.37 2.62
N LEU A 59 -10.69 -6.82 1.38
CA LEU A 59 -11.98 -7.22 0.81
C LEU A 59 -12.58 -8.41 1.55
N GLY A 60 -11.78 -9.40 1.93
CA GLY A 60 -12.20 -10.54 2.75
C GLY A 60 -12.73 -10.09 4.13
N TYR A 61 -12.05 -9.14 4.77
CA TYR A 61 -12.49 -8.54 6.00
C TYR A 61 -13.83 -7.80 5.84
N MET A 62 -13.96 -6.93 4.83
CA MET A 62 -15.20 -6.19 4.56
C MET A 62 -16.38 -7.14 4.35
N ARG A 63 -16.22 -8.17 3.52
CA ARG A 63 -17.26 -9.19 3.29
C ARG A 63 -17.66 -9.89 4.59
N THR A 64 -16.73 -10.12 5.51
CA THR A 64 -17.01 -10.72 6.82
C THR A 64 -17.81 -9.78 7.70
N VAL A 65 -17.46 -8.49 7.76
CA VAL A 65 -18.22 -7.46 8.50
C VAL A 65 -19.64 -7.32 7.95
N LEU A 66 -19.78 -7.20 6.62
CA LEU A 66 -21.09 -7.09 5.95
C LEU A 66 -21.99 -8.29 6.25
N ARG A 67 -21.42 -9.50 6.24
CA ARG A 67 -22.15 -10.71 6.61
C ARG A 67 -22.58 -10.70 8.08
N ALA A 68 -21.68 -10.31 8.97
CA ALA A 68 -21.97 -10.21 10.40
C ALA A 68 -23.05 -9.16 10.67
N GLN A 69 -22.99 -7.99 10.01
CA GLN A 69 -24.00 -6.94 10.12
C GLN A 69 -25.39 -7.44 9.67
N ARG A 70 -25.48 -8.13 8.53
CA ARG A 70 -26.74 -8.74 8.07
C ARG A 70 -27.30 -9.75 9.07
N GLN A 71 -26.46 -10.61 9.61
CA GLN A 71 -26.87 -11.60 10.63
C GLN A 71 -27.32 -10.94 11.93
N TYR A 72 -26.59 -9.92 12.38
CA TYR A 72 -26.91 -9.14 13.56
C TYR A 72 -28.26 -8.43 13.40
N ASN A 73 -28.47 -7.74 12.28
CA ASN A 73 -29.72 -7.06 11.97
C ASN A 73 -30.91 -8.05 11.90
N LYS A 74 -30.74 -9.19 11.27
CA LYS A 74 -31.77 -10.24 11.21
C LYS A 74 -32.20 -10.71 12.61
N LYS A 75 -31.25 -10.78 13.56
CA LYS A 75 -31.50 -11.25 14.92
C LYS A 75 -32.08 -10.17 15.82
N ASN A 76 -31.63 -8.92 15.67
CA ASN A 76 -31.89 -7.85 16.64
C ASN A 76 -32.82 -6.76 16.08
N GLY A 77 -33.16 -6.77 14.77
CA GLY A 77 -33.99 -5.77 14.12
C GLY A 77 -33.29 -4.43 13.81
N HIS A 78 -31.99 -4.34 14.06
CA HIS A 78 -31.17 -3.17 13.79
C HIS A 78 -29.71 -3.58 13.55
N TYR A 79 -28.92 -2.70 12.94
CA TYR A 79 -27.50 -2.92 12.75
C TYR A 79 -26.71 -2.73 14.06
N ALA A 80 -25.57 -3.42 14.17
CA ALA A 80 -24.65 -3.26 15.27
C ALA A 80 -24.07 -1.84 15.30
N LYS A 81 -23.95 -1.27 16.50
CA LYS A 81 -23.44 0.09 16.70
C LYS A 81 -21.92 0.18 16.72
N SER A 82 -21.26 -0.94 16.91
CA SER A 82 -19.80 -1.05 16.93
C SER A 82 -19.34 -2.40 16.38
N LEU A 83 -18.07 -2.49 16.00
CA LEU A 83 -17.46 -3.78 15.65
C LEU A 83 -17.44 -4.74 16.84
N ALA A 84 -17.39 -4.23 18.08
CA ALA A 84 -17.44 -5.07 19.27
C ALA A 84 -18.77 -5.82 19.43
N ASP A 85 -19.88 -5.21 19.02
CA ASP A 85 -21.21 -5.84 19.07
C ASP A 85 -21.32 -7.02 18.09
N LEU A 86 -20.48 -7.05 17.06
CA LEU A 86 -20.44 -8.15 16.07
C LEU A 86 -19.69 -9.39 16.56
N VAL A 87 -18.97 -9.29 17.68
CA VAL A 87 -18.20 -10.43 18.20
C VAL A 87 -19.14 -11.59 18.51
N HIS A 88 -18.79 -12.78 18.03
CA HIS A 88 -19.60 -14.00 18.04
C HIS A 88 -20.82 -13.99 17.09
N THR A 89 -20.91 -13.02 16.17
CA THR A 89 -21.89 -13.06 15.08
C THR A 89 -21.26 -13.68 13.83
N GLY A 90 -21.72 -14.86 13.46
CA GLY A 90 -21.12 -15.63 12.36
C GLY A 90 -19.65 -15.92 12.61
N SER A 91 -18.81 -15.60 11.64
CA SER A 91 -17.36 -15.78 11.70
C SER A 91 -16.61 -14.55 12.25
N PHE A 92 -17.32 -13.53 12.76
CA PHE A 92 -16.67 -12.32 13.29
C PHE A 92 -16.10 -12.57 14.69
N THR A 93 -14.79 -12.44 14.83
CA THR A 93 -14.07 -12.71 16.07
C THR A 93 -13.60 -11.43 16.76
N ARG A 94 -13.24 -11.51 18.04
CA ARG A 94 -12.67 -10.39 18.81
C ARG A 94 -11.43 -9.79 18.12
N ARG A 95 -10.57 -10.58 17.51
CA ARG A 95 -9.38 -10.08 16.78
C ARG A 95 -9.74 -9.17 15.61
N MET A 96 -10.94 -9.30 15.08
CA MET A 96 -11.42 -8.49 13.96
C MET A 96 -11.90 -7.09 14.37
N THR A 97 -12.03 -6.81 15.66
CA THR A 97 -12.34 -5.47 16.17
C THR A 97 -11.14 -4.51 16.13
N ASN A 98 -9.91 -5.03 15.93
CA ASN A 98 -8.73 -4.20 15.82
C ASN A 98 -8.82 -3.33 14.55
N PRO A 99 -8.72 -2.00 14.66
CA PRO A 99 -8.76 -1.10 13.51
C PRO A 99 -7.49 -1.19 12.63
N ASP A 100 -6.38 -1.70 13.14
CA ASP A 100 -5.17 -1.94 12.34
C ASP A 100 -5.26 -3.29 11.64
N ARG A 101 -5.25 -3.27 10.32
CA ARG A 101 -5.38 -4.45 9.45
C ARG A 101 -4.21 -4.54 8.46
N GLY A 102 -2.99 -4.50 8.97
CA GLY A 102 -1.79 -4.54 8.13
C GLY A 102 -1.60 -3.23 7.37
N ASP A 103 -1.74 -3.25 6.05
CA ASP A 103 -1.60 -2.04 5.23
C ASP A 103 -2.84 -1.14 5.26
N TYR A 104 -3.91 -1.55 5.97
CA TYR A 104 -5.17 -0.82 6.05
C TYR A 104 -5.51 -0.39 7.47
N SER A 105 -6.18 0.76 7.58
CA SER A 105 -6.87 1.24 8.77
C SER A 105 -8.37 1.13 8.58
N VAL A 106 -9.07 0.59 9.57
CA VAL A 106 -10.53 0.41 9.57
C VAL A 106 -11.20 1.54 10.32
N SER A 107 -12.20 2.15 9.71
CA SER A 107 -13.15 3.05 10.36
C SER A 107 -14.55 2.47 10.27
N PHE A 108 -15.23 2.37 11.41
CA PHE A 108 -16.62 1.95 11.48
C PHE A 108 -17.45 3.06 12.14
N ARG A 109 -18.54 3.44 11.50
CA ARG A 109 -19.47 4.46 12.03
C ARG A 109 -20.89 3.93 12.00
N SER A 110 -21.57 3.99 13.14
CA SER A 110 -23.00 3.70 13.25
C SER A 110 -23.81 4.94 12.91
N LYS A 111 -24.89 4.75 12.20
CA LYS A 111 -25.99 5.72 11.95
C LYS A 111 -27.28 5.16 12.55
N LYS A 112 -28.39 5.90 12.48
CA LYS A 112 -29.65 5.49 13.09
C LYS A 112 -30.09 4.10 12.62
N ASP A 113 -30.27 3.86 11.38
CA ASP A 113 -30.70 2.57 10.80
C ASP A 113 -29.72 2.06 9.76
N ALA A 114 -28.44 2.45 9.88
CA ALA A 114 -27.40 2.22 8.90
C ALA A 114 -26.02 2.12 9.58
N PHE A 115 -25.01 1.79 8.82
CA PHE A 115 -23.62 1.86 9.22
C PHE A 115 -22.74 2.29 8.05
N GLN A 116 -21.52 2.68 8.34
CA GLN A 116 -20.47 2.92 7.34
C GLN A 116 -19.20 2.19 7.77
N LEU A 117 -18.63 1.46 6.85
CA LEU A 117 -17.36 0.77 6.99
C LEU A 117 -16.39 1.29 5.93
N THR A 118 -15.28 1.83 6.37
CA THR A 118 -14.23 2.32 5.46
C THR A 118 -12.91 1.64 5.79
N LEU A 119 -12.21 1.17 4.76
CA LEU A 119 -10.84 0.72 4.85
C LEU A 119 -9.96 1.66 4.03
N THR A 120 -9.10 2.38 4.73
CA THR A 120 -8.18 3.33 4.11
C THR A 120 -6.77 2.74 4.15
N PRO A 121 -6.07 2.62 3.02
CA PRO A 121 -4.70 2.16 3.02
C PRO A 121 -3.80 3.17 3.72
N LYS A 122 -2.77 2.68 4.41
CA LYS A 122 -1.74 3.53 5.03
C LYS A 122 -0.92 4.28 3.98
N GLN A 123 -0.77 3.68 2.81
CA GLN A 123 -0.21 4.29 1.61
C GLN A 123 -1.13 3.98 0.43
N MET A 124 -1.65 5.01 -0.23
CA MET A 124 -2.50 4.87 -1.40
C MET A 124 -1.65 4.77 -2.65
N ASP A 125 -1.83 3.70 -3.42
CA ASP A 125 -1.14 3.46 -4.68
C ASP A 125 -1.98 2.53 -5.58
N ALA A 126 -1.46 2.18 -6.76
CA ALA A 126 -2.16 1.33 -7.72
C ALA A 126 -2.53 -0.08 -7.21
N GLN A 127 -1.91 -0.54 -6.10
CA GLN A 127 -2.13 -1.84 -5.48
C GLN A 127 -2.87 -1.76 -4.14
N HIS A 128 -3.18 -0.53 -3.66
CA HIS A 128 -3.81 -0.28 -2.38
C HIS A 128 -4.88 0.80 -2.51
N ARG A 129 -6.05 0.40 -3.07
CA ARG A 129 -7.23 1.28 -3.14
C ARG A 129 -7.87 1.43 -1.77
N SER A 130 -8.55 2.55 -1.53
CA SER A 130 -9.47 2.68 -0.41
C SER A 130 -10.79 1.97 -0.71
N PHE A 131 -11.48 1.50 0.34
CA PHE A 131 -12.75 0.80 0.22
C PHE A 131 -13.80 1.39 1.15
N TYR A 132 -15.05 1.36 0.70
CA TYR A 132 -16.24 1.78 1.44
C TYR A 132 -17.35 0.75 1.28
N ALA A 133 -18.12 0.55 2.32
CA ALA A 133 -19.37 -0.21 2.27
C ALA A 133 -20.33 0.27 3.36
N ASP A 134 -21.62 0.06 3.15
CA ASP A 134 -22.68 0.39 4.08
C ASP A 134 -23.77 -0.72 4.10
N GLU A 135 -24.98 -0.36 4.50
CA GLU A 135 -26.12 -1.29 4.63
C GLU A 135 -26.61 -1.89 3.32
N ASP A 136 -26.32 -1.29 2.18
CA ASP A 136 -26.66 -1.87 0.86
C ASP A 136 -25.84 -3.14 0.58
N GLY A 137 -24.70 -3.28 1.26
CA GLY A 137 -23.85 -4.46 1.20
C GLY A 137 -22.96 -4.51 -0.03
N MET A 138 -22.89 -3.44 -0.81
CA MET A 138 -21.94 -3.28 -1.91
C MET A 138 -20.62 -2.73 -1.41
N ILE A 139 -19.53 -3.11 -2.07
CA ILE A 139 -18.21 -2.58 -1.76
C ILE A 139 -17.81 -1.64 -2.88
N HIS A 140 -17.50 -0.41 -2.53
CA HIS A 140 -16.98 0.62 -3.41
C HIS A 140 -15.49 0.77 -3.23
N ALA A 141 -14.77 1.16 -4.29
CA ALA A 141 -13.33 1.40 -4.24
C ALA A 141 -12.95 2.69 -4.95
N ASP A 142 -11.90 3.34 -4.42
CA ASP A 142 -11.32 4.53 -5.02
C ASP A 142 -9.78 4.42 -4.98
N GLU A 143 -9.12 4.86 -6.05
CA GLU A 143 -7.66 4.75 -6.24
C GLU A 143 -6.92 6.00 -5.74
N GLU A 144 -7.59 7.15 -5.68
CA GLU A 144 -6.96 8.46 -5.49
C GLU A 144 -7.35 9.12 -4.16
N LYS A 145 -8.51 8.74 -3.61
CA LYS A 145 -9.08 9.34 -2.39
C LYS A 145 -9.77 8.29 -1.52
N PRO A 146 -10.11 8.62 -0.28
CA PRO A 146 -10.97 7.77 0.52
C PRO A 146 -12.28 7.47 -0.22
N ALA A 147 -12.60 6.18 -0.38
CA ALA A 147 -13.83 5.74 -1.05
C ALA A 147 -15.09 6.17 -0.28
N ASP A 148 -16.13 6.43 -1.00
CA ASP A 148 -17.45 6.80 -0.51
C ASP A 148 -18.57 6.06 -1.27
N GLU A 149 -19.84 6.37 -0.96
CA GLU A 149 -21.02 5.78 -1.62
C GLU A 149 -21.11 6.05 -3.13
N LYS A 150 -20.37 7.05 -3.64
CA LYS A 150 -20.34 7.44 -5.05
C LYS A 150 -19.17 6.84 -5.82
N SER A 151 -18.22 6.24 -5.10
CA SER A 151 -17.08 5.58 -5.72
C SER A 151 -17.53 4.34 -6.50
N PRO A 152 -16.78 3.89 -7.52
CA PRO A 152 -17.12 2.72 -8.30
C PRO A 152 -17.30 1.46 -7.45
N VAL A 153 -18.31 0.65 -7.78
CA VAL A 153 -18.53 -0.65 -7.13
C VAL A 153 -17.47 -1.64 -7.58
N VAL A 154 -16.90 -2.36 -6.63
CA VAL A 154 -15.97 -3.46 -6.86
C VAL A 154 -16.72 -4.64 -7.46
N LYS A 155 -16.34 -5.04 -8.66
CA LYS A 155 -16.96 -6.14 -9.42
C LYS A 155 -16.11 -7.40 -9.34
#